data_78dbde5b86aa661d998de475d1957148
#
_entry.id   78dbde5b86aa661d998de475d1957148
#
_cell.length_a   1.000
_cell.length_b   1.000
_cell.length_c   1.000
_cell.angle_alpha   90.00
_cell.angle_beta   90.00
_cell.angle_gamma   90.00
#
_symmetry.space_group_name_H-M   'P 1'
#
loop_
_entity.id
_entity.type
_entity.pdbx_description
1 polymer ?
#
loop_
_entity_poly.entity_id
_entity_poly.type
_entity_poly.pdbx_seq_one_letter_code
_entity_poly.pdbx_strand_id
1 'polypeptide(L)'
;MYNEIVKRAELGPFDVSETSSLENVIDFGSIKLPNLNRNLSIKVELEEDTRRLVALTLQTETSMLQVSLFSAPKNSTVWQEVLEVLTSSLESQNAQVNSVIGSFGRELLVAMQVPNEDGSTALQQIRFIG
;
A
#
# COMPACT_ATOMS: atom_id res chain seq x y z
N MET A 1 3.98 -22.98 -1.40
CA MET A 1 4.08 -22.00 -2.47
C MET A 1 2.70 -21.47 -2.79
N TYR A 2 2.57 -20.20 -2.78
CA TYR A 2 1.36 -19.51 -2.40
C TYR A 2 0.40 -19.21 -3.53
N ASN A 3 -0.87 -19.26 -3.21
CA ASN A 3 -2.00 -18.81 -4.03
C ASN A 3 -2.04 -17.29 -4.27
N GLU A 4 -0.96 -16.58 -4.01
CA GLU A 4 -0.88 -15.13 -4.24
C GLU A 4 -1.16 -14.77 -5.70
N ILE A 5 -0.61 -15.56 -6.63
CA ILE A 5 -0.77 -15.33 -8.07
C ILE A 5 -2.22 -15.53 -8.52
N VAL A 6 -2.90 -16.52 -7.95
CA VAL A 6 -4.30 -16.81 -8.30
C VAL A 6 -5.23 -15.73 -7.79
N LYS A 7 -5.01 -15.26 -6.57
CA LYS A 7 -5.81 -14.17 -6.00
C LYS A 7 -5.57 -12.82 -6.67
N ARG A 8 -4.32 -12.56 -7.10
CA ARG A 8 -4.02 -11.35 -7.87
C ARG A 8 -4.79 -11.30 -9.17
N ALA A 9 -4.96 -12.42 -9.87
CA ALA A 9 -5.72 -12.49 -11.12
C ALA A 9 -7.21 -12.13 -10.94
N GLU A 10 -7.76 -12.36 -9.76
CA GLU A 10 -9.15 -12.05 -9.44
C GLU A 10 -9.34 -10.66 -8.83
N LEU A 11 -8.44 -10.24 -7.95
CA LEU A 11 -8.61 -9.07 -7.11
C LEU A 11 -7.71 -7.90 -7.49
N GLY A 12 -6.72 -8.13 -8.34
CA GLY A 12 -5.70 -7.14 -8.68
C GLY A 12 -4.54 -7.08 -7.66
N PRO A 13 -3.66 -6.09 -7.74
CA PRO A 13 -3.62 -5.10 -8.83
C PRO A 13 -3.39 -5.73 -10.21
N PHE A 14 -4.04 -5.16 -11.20
CA PHE A 14 -3.98 -5.69 -12.57
C PHE A 14 -2.92 -4.97 -13.39
N ASP A 15 -2.22 -5.71 -14.25
CA ASP A 15 -1.36 -5.12 -15.28
C ASP A 15 -2.22 -4.43 -16.35
N VAL A 16 -1.67 -3.41 -16.98
CA VAL A 16 -2.37 -2.68 -18.04
C VAL A 16 -2.79 -3.57 -19.20
N SER A 17 -2.04 -4.64 -19.48
CA SER A 17 -2.36 -5.63 -20.51
C SER A 17 -3.54 -6.54 -20.14
N GLU A 18 -3.84 -6.65 -18.85
CA GLU A 18 -4.96 -7.45 -18.32
C GLU A 18 -6.29 -6.66 -18.28
N THR A 19 -6.22 -5.35 -18.49
CA THR A 19 -7.37 -4.44 -18.41
C THR A 19 -7.58 -3.74 -19.75
N SER A 20 -8.28 -4.38 -20.66
CA SER A 20 -8.44 -3.91 -22.05
C SER A 20 -9.29 -2.65 -22.23
N SER A 21 -10.07 -2.22 -21.24
CA SER A 21 -10.82 -0.95 -21.27
C SER A 21 -11.37 -0.62 -19.89
N LEU A 22 -10.54 -0.01 -19.04
CA LEU A 22 -11.08 0.64 -17.85
C LEU A 22 -11.64 2.00 -18.28
N GLU A 23 -12.96 2.08 -18.36
CA GLU A 23 -13.63 3.37 -18.43
C GLU A 23 -13.61 4.03 -17.06
N ASN A 24 -13.53 5.36 -17.02
CA ASN A 24 -13.62 6.12 -15.78
C ASN A 24 -12.47 5.87 -14.79
N VAL A 25 -11.24 5.94 -15.27
CA VAL A 25 -10.05 5.89 -14.41
C VAL A 25 -9.35 7.24 -14.33
N ILE A 26 -8.69 7.49 -13.22
CA ILE A 26 -7.73 8.56 -13.07
C ILE A 26 -6.36 7.97 -13.39
N ASP A 27 -5.72 8.49 -14.42
CA ASP A 27 -4.42 8.00 -14.89
C ASP A 27 -3.29 8.83 -14.30
N PHE A 28 -2.48 8.20 -13.44
CA PHE A 28 -1.28 8.80 -12.84
C PHE A 28 0.02 8.34 -13.53
N GLY A 29 -0.09 7.72 -14.70
CA GLY A 29 1.05 7.16 -15.43
C GLY A 29 1.37 5.73 -15.00
N SER A 30 1.99 5.57 -13.85
CA SER A 30 2.37 4.25 -13.32
C SER A 30 1.22 3.51 -12.64
N ILE A 31 0.20 4.23 -12.22
CA ILE A 31 -1.02 3.67 -11.61
C ILE A 31 -2.23 4.26 -12.30
N LYS A 32 -3.23 3.43 -12.56
CA LYS A 32 -4.59 3.84 -12.94
C LYS A 32 -5.54 3.53 -11.80
N LEU A 33 -6.16 4.56 -11.28
CA LEU A 33 -7.10 4.45 -10.17
C LEU A 33 -8.53 4.54 -10.68
N PRO A 34 -9.40 3.57 -10.37
CA PRO A 34 -10.82 3.71 -10.69
C PRO A 34 -11.41 4.94 -10.02
N ASN A 35 -12.22 5.69 -10.76
CA ASN A 35 -12.93 6.82 -10.19
C ASN A 35 -14.09 6.31 -9.32
N LEU A 36 -13.91 6.38 -8.02
CA LEU A 36 -14.85 5.80 -7.05
C LEU A 36 -16.04 6.70 -6.73
N ASN A 37 -16.13 7.91 -7.30
CA ASN A 37 -17.20 8.88 -7.05
C ASN A 37 -17.52 9.09 -5.56
N ARG A 38 -16.51 9.09 -4.71
CA ARG A 38 -16.62 9.29 -3.27
C ARG A 38 -15.89 10.55 -2.85
N ASN A 39 -16.25 11.08 -1.69
CA ASN A 39 -15.49 12.16 -1.05
C ASN A 39 -14.13 11.64 -0.60
N LEU A 40 -13.21 11.58 -1.52
CA LEU A 40 -11.90 11.02 -1.35
C LEU A 40 -10.86 12.09 -1.68
N SER A 41 -10.00 12.39 -0.71
CA SER A 41 -8.84 13.23 -0.94
C SER A 41 -7.70 12.38 -1.49
N ILE A 42 -7.08 12.83 -2.58
CA ILE A 42 -5.96 12.13 -3.21
C ILE A 42 -4.73 13.03 -3.16
N LYS A 43 -3.67 12.54 -2.53
CA LYS A 43 -2.35 13.17 -2.56
C LYS A 43 -1.43 12.37 -3.45
N VAL A 44 -0.67 13.06 -4.29
CA VAL A 44 0.28 12.46 -5.21
C VAL A 44 1.69 12.82 -4.75
N GLU A 45 2.55 11.84 -4.57
CA GLU A 45 3.96 12.03 -4.26
C GLU A 45 4.81 11.67 -5.46
N LEU A 46 5.59 12.63 -5.94
CA LEU A 46 6.44 12.51 -7.13
C LEU A 46 7.91 12.59 -6.74
N GLU A 47 8.74 11.85 -7.45
CA GLU A 47 10.20 12.01 -7.38
C GLU A 47 10.60 13.36 -7.99
N GLU A 48 11.45 14.11 -7.30
CA GLU A 48 11.80 15.50 -7.68
C GLU A 48 12.43 15.60 -9.07
N ASP A 49 13.38 14.72 -9.36
CA ASP A 49 14.16 14.80 -10.59
C ASP A 49 13.42 14.29 -11.82
N THR A 50 12.72 13.18 -11.69
CA THR A 50 12.09 12.49 -12.83
C THR A 50 10.61 12.75 -12.96
N ARG A 51 9.98 13.32 -11.93
CA ARG A 51 8.52 13.53 -11.81
C ARG A 51 7.71 12.24 -11.89
N ARG A 52 8.36 11.11 -11.63
CA ARG A 52 7.68 9.83 -11.57
C ARG A 52 6.88 9.68 -10.29
N LEU A 53 5.74 9.02 -10.40
CA LEU A 53 4.91 8.70 -9.26
C LEU A 53 5.65 7.75 -8.31
N VAL A 54 5.75 8.14 -7.04
CA VAL A 54 6.35 7.34 -5.95
C VAL A 54 5.26 6.72 -5.09
N ALA A 55 4.25 7.50 -4.72
CA ALA A 55 3.15 7.05 -3.89
C ALA A 55 1.87 7.85 -4.13
N LEU A 56 0.76 7.22 -3.82
CA LEU A 56 -0.57 7.83 -3.73
C LEU A 56 -1.09 7.69 -2.31
N THR A 57 -1.66 8.74 -1.76
CA THR A 57 -2.40 8.67 -0.50
C THR A 57 -3.86 8.99 -0.75
N LEU A 58 -4.71 8.05 -0.41
CA LEU A 58 -6.17 8.16 -0.48
C LEU A 58 -6.70 8.35 0.93
N GLN A 59 -7.44 9.40 1.18
CA GLN A 59 -7.91 9.74 2.52
C GLN A 59 -9.40 10.06 2.53
N THR A 60 -10.09 9.45 3.48
CA THR A 60 -11.46 9.79 3.88
C THR A 60 -11.43 10.45 5.26
N GLU A 61 -12.60 10.76 5.83
CA GLU A 61 -12.68 11.32 7.18
C GLU A 61 -12.14 10.36 8.26
N THR A 62 -12.23 9.06 8.03
CA THR A 62 -11.93 8.04 9.06
C THR A 62 -10.78 7.10 8.70
N SER A 63 -10.34 7.11 7.45
CA SER A 63 -9.39 6.11 6.95
C SER A 63 -8.40 6.71 5.98
N MET A 64 -7.21 6.14 5.94
CA MET A 64 -6.16 6.52 5.00
C MET A 64 -5.53 5.27 4.40
N LEU A 65 -5.33 5.28 3.08
CA LEU A 65 -4.59 4.26 2.36
C LEU A 65 -3.44 4.92 1.61
N GLN A 66 -2.24 4.46 1.85
CA GLN A 66 -1.06 4.84 1.06
C GLN A 66 -0.65 3.68 0.16
N VAL A 67 -0.49 3.97 -1.12
CA VAL A 67 -0.02 3.01 -2.12
C VAL A 67 1.35 3.48 -2.59
N SER A 68 2.38 2.70 -2.30
CA SER A 68 3.76 2.97 -2.72
C SER A 68 4.19 2.02 -3.83
N LEU A 69 5.00 2.53 -4.75
CA LEU A 69 5.47 1.78 -5.90
C LEU A 69 6.92 1.35 -5.70
N PHE A 70 7.21 0.09 -6.00
CA PHE A 70 8.54 -0.48 -5.95
C PHE A 70 8.87 -1.16 -7.28
N SER A 71 10.10 -0.98 -7.74
CA SER A 71 10.61 -1.73 -8.88
C SER A 71 10.96 -3.16 -8.45
N ALA A 72 10.47 -4.14 -9.20
CA ALA A 72 10.77 -5.54 -8.96
C ALA A 72 11.28 -6.21 -10.23
N PRO A 73 12.13 -7.26 -10.12
CA PRO A 73 12.46 -8.10 -11.25
C PRO A 73 11.22 -8.80 -11.83
N LYS A 74 11.24 -9.12 -13.13
CA LYS A 74 10.08 -9.72 -13.82
C LYS A 74 9.56 -11.01 -13.19
N ASN A 75 10.43 -11.81 -12.59
CA ASN A 75 10.12 -13.15 -12.11
C ASN A 75 10.21 -13.29 -10.59
N SER A 76 10.26 -12.17 -9.85
CA SER A 76 10.30 -12.18 -8.40
C SER A 76 9.59 -10.98 -7.82
N THR A 77 9.31 -11.05 -6.54
CA THR A 77 8.69 -9.95 -5.78
C THR A 77 9.70 -9.43 -4.78
N VAL A 78 9.66 -8.13 -4.50
CA VAL A 78 10.44 -7.49 -3.45
C VAL A 78 9.71 -7.47 -2.12
N TRP A 79 8.48 -7.98 -2.06
CA TRP A 79 7.62 -7.85 -0.88
C TRP A 79 8.22 -8.54 0.36
N GLN A 80 8.84 -9.71 0.20
CA GLN A 80 9.46 -10.39 1.33
C GLN A 80 10.59 -9.55 1.96
N GLU A 81 11.43 -8.94 1.15
CA GLU A 81 12.50 -8.06 1.63
C GLU A 81 11.93 -6.81 2.31
N VAL A 82 10.89 -6.21 1.75
CA VAL A 82 10.19 -5.08 2.34
C VAL A 82 9.59 -5.44 3.69
N LEU A 83 8.97 -6.62 3.81
CA LEU A 83 8.41 -7.11 5.08
C LEU A 83 9.47 -7.23 6.18
N GLU A 84 10.63 -7.77 5.85
CA GLU A 84 11.74 -7.94 6.81
C GLU A 84 12.26 -6.59 7.30
N VAL A 85 12.46 -5.65 6.40
CA VAL A 85 12.91 -4.29 6.74
C VAL A 85 11.86 -3.55 7.57
N LEU A 86 10.59 -3.62 7.16
CA LEU A 86 9.48 -3.01 7.91
C LEU A 86 9.37 -3.58 9.32
N THR A 87 9.40 -4.90 9.45
CA THR A 87 9.30 -5.57 10.74
C THR A 87 10.40 -5.09 11.69
N SER A 88 11.66 -5.12 11.24
CA SER A 88 12.78 -4.66 12.05
C SER A 88 12.68 -3.20 12.44
N SER A 89 12.30 -2.34 11.51
CA SER A 89 12.14 -0.91 11.76
C SER A 89 11.02 -0.61 12.75
N LEU A 90 9.88 -1.26 12.61
CA LEU A 90 8.71 -1.06 13.48
C LEU A 90 8.94 -1.61 14.88
N GLU A 91 9.57 -2.76 15.01
CA GLU A 91 9.95 -3.34 16.32
C GLU A 91 10.94 -2.45 17.06
N SER A 92 11.87 -1.81 16.35
CA SER A 92 12.80 -0.85 16.95
C SER A 92 12.11 0.41 17.49
N GLN A 93 10.90 0.70 17.01
CA GLN A 93 10.04 1.79 17.48
C GLN A 93 9.03 1.35 18.53
N ASN A 94 9.20 0.16 19.10
CA ASN A 94 8.30 -0.44 20.09
C ASN A 94 6.87 -0.71 19.58
N ALA A 95 6.70 -0.86 18.28
CA ALA A 95 5.43 -1.29 17.70
C ALA A 95 5.22 -2.79 17.91
N GLN A 96 3.96 -3.20 18.06
CA GLN A 96 3.58 -4.61 18.01
C GLN A 96 3.34 -5.00 16.55
N VAL A 97 4.08 -5.99 16.08
CA VAL A 97 4.04 -6.43 14.68
C VAL A 97 3.63 -7.89 14.63
N ASN A 98 2.54 -8.18 13.94
CA ASN A 98 2.06 -9.54 13.68
C ASN A 98 2.05 -9.81 12.18
N SER A 99 2.69 -10.90 11.75
CA SER A 99 2.64 -11.37 10.38
C SER A 99 1.49 -12.36 10.22
N VAL A 100 0.61 -12.10 9.26
CA VAL A 100 -0.56 -12.94 8.97
C VAL A 100 -0.67 -13.22 7.48
N ILE A 101 -1.45 -14.21 7.10
CA ILE A 101 -1.79 -14.49 5.70
C ILE A 101 -3.17 -13.88 5.41
N GLY A 102 -3.21 -12.86 4.57
CA GLY A 102 -4.42 -12.19 4.13
C GLY A 102 -4.84 -12.59 2.72
N SER A 103 -5.77 -11.82 2.16
CA SER A 103 -6.31 -12.08 0.82
C SER A 103 -5.30 -11.88 -0.31
N PHE A 104 -4.29 -11.06 -0.07
CA PHE A 104 -3.22 -10.75 -1.04
C PHE A 104 -1.88 -11.42 -0.69
N GLY A 105 -1.88 -12.35 0.28
CA GLY A 105 -0.71 -13.05 0.74
C GLY A 105 -0.28 -12.61 2.14
N ARG A 106 1.02 -12.67 2.41
CA ARG A 106 1.57 -12.29 3.71
C ARG A 106 1.49 -10.78 3.91
N GLU A 107 0.95 -10.38 5.05
CA GLU A 107 0.80 -8.98 5.43
C GLU A 107 1.20 -8.76 6.89
N LEU A 108 1.45 -7.50 7.25
CA LEU A 108 1.72 -7.13 8.63
C LEU A 108 0.53 -6.38 9.22
N LEU A 109 0.12 -6.80 10.42
CA LEU A 109 -0.79 -6.04 11.27
C LEU A 109 0.05 -5.38 12.36
N VAL A 110 -0.01 -4.06 12.43
CA VAL A 110 0.84 -3.27 13.32
C VAL A 110 -0.01 -2.42 14.25
N ALA A 111 0.34 -2.43 15.52
CA ALA A 111 -0.24 -1.53 16.51
C ALA A 111 0.89 -0.72 17.16
N MET A 112 0.77 0.60 17.16
CA MET A 112 1.77 1.48 17.74
C MET A 112 1.13 2.70 18.40
N GLN A 113 1.81 3.20 19.43
CA GLN A 113 1.44 4.45 20.07
C GLN A 113 2.01 5.63 19.28
N VAL A 114 1.14 6.56 18.92
CA VAL A 114 1.52 7.79 18.22
C VAL A 114 1.17 9.00 19.06
N PRO A 115 2.04 10.03 19.10
CA PRO A 115 1.73 11.24 19.86
C PRO A 115 0.63 12.05 19.18
N ASN A 116 -0.29 12.58 19.99
CA ASN A 116 -1.26 13.58 19.59
C ASN A 116 -0.69 14.99 19.76
N GLU A 117 -1.34 15.98 19.16
CA GLU A 117 -0.95 17.39 19.27
C GLU A 117 -1.01 17.92 20.71
N ASP A 118 -1.89 17.36 21.55
CA ASP A 118 -2.06 17.72 22.96
C ASP A 118 -1.05 17.05 23.92
N GLY A 119 -0.11 16.27 23.40
CA GLY A 119 0.91 15.55 24.18
C GLY A 119 0.45 14.18 24.70
N SER A 120 -0.81 13.80 24.53
CA SER A 120 -1.28 12.44 24.79
C SER A 120 -0.86 11.49 23.67
N THR A 121 -1.03 10.19 23.88
CA THR A 121 -0.77 9.18 22.86
C THR A 121 -2.07 8.46 22.48
N ALA A 122 -2.17 8.07 21.22
CA ALA A 122 -3.26 7.25 20.70
C ALA A 122 -2.70 5.97 20.09
N LEU A 123 -3.45 4.88 20.23
CA LEU A 123 -3.12 3.63 19.56
C LEU A 123 -3.52 3.73 18.09
N GLN A 124 -2.56 3.57 17.20
CA GLN A 124 -2.79 3.50 15.76
C GLN A 124 -2.62 2.06 15.29
N GLN A 125 -3.56 1.60 14.48
CA GLN A 125 -3.50 0.31 13.82
C GLN A 125 -3.23 0.52 12.33
N ILE A 126 -2.21 -0.19 11.82
CA ILE A 126 -1.78 -0.08 10.43
C ILE A 126 -1.71 -1.50 9.86
N ARG A 127 -2.11 -1.64 8.61
CA ARG A 127 -2.01 -2.89 7.87
C ARG A 127 -1.14 -2.66 6.64
N PHE A 128 -0.09 -3.46 6.49
CA PHE A 128 0.80 -3.43 5.33
C PHE A 128 0.53 -4.62 4.43
N ILE A 129 0.24 -4.36 3.17
CA ILE A 129 -0.11 -5.34 2.14
C ILE A 129 0.80 -5.12 0.93
N GLY A 130 1.32 -6.19 0.31
CA GLY A 130 2.16 -6.11 -0.89
C GLY A 130 1.74 -7.05 -1.97
#